data_f1f21f141052f31c76e9e461826f5d70
#
_entry.id   f1f21f141052f31c76e9e461826f5d70
#
_cell.length_a   1.000
_cell.length_b   1.000
_cell.length_c   1.000
_cell.angle_alpha   90.00
_cell.angle_beta   90.00
_cell.angle_gamma   90.00
#
_symmetry.space_group_name_H-M   'P 1'
#
loop_
_entity.id
_entity.type
_entity.pdbx_description
1 polymer ?
#
loop_
_entity_poly.entity_id
_entity_poly.type
_entity_poly.pdbx_seq_one_letter_code
_entity_poly.pdbx_strand_id
1 'polypeptide(L)'
;MDVHDKVIIITGAARGIGQELACSLAAAGAHIVAADVNDCSVTLDLIEAQGAKSVGIALDVRDANSALEMATAATRAFGRIDALINNAALYGALRGGRFDAIVEADWDAAMAVNVKGIWHCCKAVVQAMRSAGGGSIINLASLAATYGMPFALHYTTSKAAVIGLTRGLARELGRDRIRVNALAPSAVLTDGTREFFGDKVDRALEVIKTGQSIQRNLTPPDLVGAVTWLVSDTSCFVTGQTIAIDGGTVML
;
A
#
# COMPACT_ATOMS: atom_id res chain seq x y z
N MET A 1 1.99 -7.18 19.08
CA MET A 1 1.40 -7.28 17.73
C MET A 1 2.11 -8.43 17.04
N ASP A 2 1.49 -9.60 17.04
CA ASP A 2 2.10 -10.81 16.52
C ASP A 2 1.72 -11.00 15.04
N VAL A 3 2.74 -11.11 14.19
CA VAL A 3 2.62 -11.41 12.75
C VAL A 3 3.44 -12.64 12.37
N HIS A 4 3.95 -13.38 13.37
CA HIS A 4 4.75 -14.57 13.15
C HIS A 4 3.95 -15.61 12.35
N ASP A 5 4.60 -16.24 11.38
CA ASP A 5 4.05 -17.22 10.43
C ASP A 5 2.88 -16.71 9.56
N LYS A 6 2.48 -15.43 9.65
CA LYS A 6 1.46 -14.88 8.74
C LYS A 6 2.05 -14.72 7.33
N VAL A 7 1.28 -15.13 6.33
CA VAL A 7 1.61 -14.95 4.91
C VAL A 7 1.07 -13.61 4.42
N ILE A 8 1.97 -12.71 4.08
CA ILE A 8 1.66 -11.31 3.74
C ILE A 8 2.10 -11.01 2.31
N ILE A 9 1.15 -10.67 1.46
CA ILE A 9 1.42 -10.17 0.11
C ILE A 9 1.59 -8.65 0.17
N ILE A 10 2.65 -8.13 -0.42
CA ILE A 10 2.91 -6.69 -0.53
C ILE A 10 3.10 -6.33 -2.00
N THR A 11 2.21 -5.50 -2.53
CA THR A 11 2.34 -5.01 -3.91
C THR A 11 3.20 -3.74 -3.96
N GLY A 12 3.96 -3.54 -5.03
CA GLY A 12 4.93 -2.44 -5.10
C GLY A 12 6.11 -2.63 -4.13
N ALA A 13 6.60 -3.87 -4.00
CA ALA A 13 7.59 -4.27 -3.00
C ALA A 13 9.05 -4.14 -3.45
N ALA A 14 9.31 -3.73 -4.69
CA ALA A 14 10.68 -3.63 -5.21
C ALA A 14 11.49 -2.49 -4.57
N ARG A 15 10.83 -1.42 -4.08
CA ARG A 15 11.49 -0.25 -3.48
C ARG A 15 10.60 0.51 -2.49
N GLY A 16 11.18 1.48 -1.80
CA GLY A 16 10.47 2.48 -1.00
C GLY A 16 9.64 1.90 0.13
N ILE A 17 8.37 2.33 0.25
CA ILE A 17 7.48 1.90 1.33
C ILE A 17 7.26 0.39 1.30
N GLY A 18 7.01 -0.18 0.10
CA GLY A 18 6.75 -1.62 -0.03
C GLY A 18 7.94 -2.48 0.38
N GLN A 19 9.14 -2.09 0.00
CA GLN A 19 10.38 -2.78 0.42
C GLN A 19 10.58 -2.70 1.94
N GLU A 20 10.44 -1.51 2.54
CA GLU A 20 10.56 -1.34 3.99
C GLU A 20 9.56 -2.20 4.75
N LEU A 21 8.28 -2.21 4.32
CA LEU A 21 7.25 -3.05 4.93
C LEU A 21 7.59 -4.54 4.79
N ALA A 22 8.10 -4.96 3.63
CA ALA A 22 8.49 -6.34 3.38
C ALA A 22 9.62 -6.78 4.34
N CYS A 23 10.68 -5.98 4.45
CA CYS A 23 11.81 -6.28 5.33
C CYS A 23 11.40 -6.25 6.81
N SER A 24 10.65 -5.24 7.24
CA SER A 24 10.25 -5.08 8.65
C SER A 24 9.27 -6.17 9.11
N LEU A 25 8.31 -6.56 8.27
CA LEU A 25 7.37 -7.64 8.59
C LEU A 25 8.06 -9.01 8.56
N ALA A 26 9.02 -9.22 7.66
CA ALA A 26 9.88 -10.41 7.63
C ALA A 26 10.70 -10.53 8.92
N ALA A 27 11.32 -9.45 9.38
CA ALA A 27 12.04 -9.39 10.66
C ALA A 27 11.15 -9.71 11.87
N ALA A 28 9.85 -9.42 11.76
CA ALA A 28 8.83 -9.79 12.78
C ALA A 28 8.32 -11.24 12.63
N GLY A 29 8.90 -12.05 11.76
CA GLY A 29 8.60 -13.47 11.58
C GLY A 29 7.51 -13.81 10.56
N ALA A 30 7.06 -12.84 9.76
CA ALA A 30 6.11 -13.10 8.70
C ALA A 30 6.77 -13.74 7.46
N HIS A 31 5.99 -14.47 6.68
CA HIS A 31 6.36 -14.95 5.35
C HIS A 31 5.92 -13.94 4.30
N ILE A 32 6.82 -13.49 3.46
CA ILE A 32 6.58 -12.37 2.55
C ILE A 32 6.43 -12.83 1.10
N VAL A 33 5.38 -12.33 0.45
CA VAL A 33 5.23 -12.37 -1.01
C VAL A 33 5.47 -10.96 -1.52
N ALA A 34 6.67 -10.71 -2.04
CA ALA A 34 7.06 -9.43 -2.62
C ALA A 34 6.62 -9.39 -4.09
N ALA A 35 5.63 -8.55 -4.40
CA ALA A 35 5.04 -8.48 -5.72
C ALA A 35 5.22 -7.08 -6.33
N ASP A 36 5.79 -6.98 -7.52
CA ASP A 36 6.02 -5.71 -8.22
C ASP A 36 6.07 -5.93 -9.74
N VAL A 37 5.85 -4.88 -10.52
CA VAL A 37 6.12 -4.87 -11.95
C VAL A 37 7.64 -4.84 -12.23
N ASN A 38 8.42 -4.32 -11.31
CA ASN A 38 9.88 -4.34 -11.32
C ASN A 38 10.42 -5.56 -10.58
N ASP A 39 11.71 -5.84 -10.78
CA ASP A 39 12.39 -6.92 -10.08
C ASP A 39 12.47 -6.67 -8.56
N CYS A 40 12.08 -7.67 -7.77
CA CYS A 40 12.12 -7.66 -6.32
C CYS A 40 13.40 -8.29 -5.72
N SER A 41 14.39 -8.69 -6.53
CA SER A 41 15.58 -9.43 -6.07
C SER A 41 16.27 -8.77 -4.88
N VAL A 42 16.48 -7.45 -4.93
CA VAL A 42 17.09 -6.70 -3.81
C VAL A 42 16.27 -6.83 -2.51
N THR A 43 14.95 -6.78 -2.60
CA THR A 43 14.09 -6.95 -1.43
C THR A 43 14.15 -8.38 -0.90
N LEU A 44 14.19 -9.37 -1.78
CA LEU A 44 14.31 -10.77 -1.40
C LEU A 44 15.65 -11.06 -0.72
N ASP A 45 16.76 -10.55 -1.25
CA ASP A 45 18.09 -10.69 -0.66
C ASP A 45 18.14 -10.09 0.76
N LEU A 46 17.53 -8.91 0.95
CA LEU A 46 17.42 -8.28 2.27
C LEU A 46 16.61 -9.12 3.27
N ILE A 47 15.55 -9.78 2.82
CA ILE A 47 14.72 -10.66 3.66
C ILE A 47 15.48 -11.97 3.96
N GLU A 48 16.13 -12.55 2.97
CA GLU A 48 16.92 -13.77 3.14
C GLU A 48 18.08 -13.57 4.14
N ALA A 49 18.75 -12.42 4.07
CA ALA A 49 19.81 -12.05 5.02
C ALA A 49 19.32 -11.99 6.48
N GLN A 50 18.03 -11.87 6.72
CA GLN A 50 17.38 -11.91 8.04
C GLN A 50 16.94 -13.34 8.43
N GLY A 51 17.16 -14.34 7.57
CA GLY A 51 16.72 -15.72 7.77
C GLY A 51 15.21 -15.94 7.60
N ALA A 52 14.48 -14.98 7.03
CA ALA A 52 13.03 -15.06 6.82
C ALA A 52 12.69 -15.67 5.45
N LYS A 53 11.48 -16.22 5.32
CA LYS A 53 11.00 -16.84 4.08
C LYS A 53 10.29 -15.81 3.21
N SER A 54 10.66 -15.75 1.93
CA SER A 54 10.00 -14.89 0.95
C SER A 54 9.93 -15.51 -0.44
N VAL A 55 9.07 -14.97 -1.27
CA VAL A 55 8.98 -15.26 -2.71
C VAL A 55 8.70 -13.98 -3.48
N GLY A 56 9.39 -13.79 -4.60
CA GLY A 56 9.17 -12.68 -5.53
C GLY A 56 8.22 -13.06 -6.66
N ILE A 57 7.30 -12.17 -6.99
CA ILE A 57 6.32 -12.36 -8.06
C ILE A 57 6.27 -11.13 -8.95
N ALA A 58 6.45 -11.32 -10.27
CA ALA A 58 6.18 -10.26 -11.23
C ALA A 58 4.67 -9.96 -11.25
N LEU A 59 4.29 -8.72 -10.98
CA LEU A 59 2.89 -8.31 -10.86
C LEU A 59 2.64 -6.98 -11.58
N ASP A 60 1.84 -7.02 -12.63
CA ASP A 60 1.15 -5.83 -13.10
C ASP A 60 -0.27 -5.79 -12.52
N VAL A 61 -0.51 -4.90 -11.56
CA VAL A 61 -1.81 -4.76 -10.90
C VAL A 61 -2.95 -4.39 -11.87
N ARG A 62 -2.62 -3.84 -13.05
CA ARG A 62 -3.61 -3.49 -14.09
C ARG A 62 -4.21 -4.74 -14.74
N ASP A 63 -3.50 -5.86 -14.69
CA ASP A 63 -3.91 -7.14 -15.25
C ASP A 63 -4.50 -8.07 -14.19
N ALA A 64 -5.77 -8.44 -14.37
CA ALA A 64 -6.47 -9.35 -13.46
C ALA A 64 -5.86 -10.77 -13.43
N ASN A 65 -5.28 -11.24 -14.54
CA ASN A 65 -4.62 -12.55 -14.60
C ASN A 65 -3.32 -12.52 -13.82
N SER A 66 -2.52 -11.45 -13.94
CA SER A 66 -1.30 -11.25 -13.15
C SER A 66 -1.60 -11.23 -11.64
N ALA A 67 -2.69 -10.58 -11.23
CA ALA A 67 -3.14 -10.61 -9.84
C ALA A 67 -3.56 -12.02 -9.37
N LEU A 68 -4.22 -12.81 -10.23
CA LEU A 68 -4.59 -14.19 -9.93
C LEU A 68 -3.36 -15.10 -9.80
N GLU A 69 -2.38 -14.93 -10.69
CA GLU A 69 -1.10 -15.64 -10.63
C GLU A 69 -0.35 -15.34 -9.33
N MET A 70 -0.34 -14.09 -8.88
CA MET A 70 0.22 -13.68 -7.59
C MET A 70 -0.43 -14.44 -6.43
N ALA A 71 -1.75 -14.48 -6.34
CA ALA A 71 -2.46 -15.18 -5.27
C ALA A 71 -2.23 -16.70 -5.31
N THR A 72 -2.17 -17.28 -6.52
CA THR A 72 -1.88 -18.69 -6.75
C THR A 72 -0.46 -19.06 -6.29
N ALA A 73 0.52 -18.23 -6.65
CA ALA A 73 1.91 -18.42 -6.27
C ALA A 73 2.10 -18.31 -4.74
N ALA A 74 1.45 -17.33 -4.10
CA ALA A 74 1.44 -17.20 -2.64
C ALA A 74 0.89 -18.44 -1.95
N THR A 75 -0.26 -18.93 -2.42
CA THR A 75 -0.90 -20.13 -1.86
C THR A 75 -0.05 -21.38 -2.10
N ARG A 76 0.58 -21.50 -3.27
CA ARG A 76 1.48 -22.63 -3.57
C ARG A 76 2.74 -22.63 -2.68
N ALA A 77 3.29 -21.44 -2.40
CA ALA A 77 4.52 -21.31 -1.61
C ALA A 77 4.28 -21.54 -0.11
N PHE A 78 3.16 -21.04 0.42
CA PHE A 78 2.94 -20.97 1.86
C PHE A 78 1.62 -21.60 2.35
N GLY A 79 0.77 -22.08 1.45
CA GLY A 79 -0.49 -22.77 1.79
C GLY A 79 -1.66 -21.86 2.15
N ARG A 80 -1.44 -20.58 2.40
CA ARG A 80 -2.46 -19.61 2.84
C ARG A 80 -2.12 -18.17 2.47
N ILE A 81 -3.07 -17.27 2.66
CA ILE A 81 -2.87 -15.81 2.58
C ILE A 81 -3.58 -15.19 3.78
N ASP A 82 -2.83 -14.51 4.66
CA ASP A 82 -3.35 -13.86 5.86
C ASP A 82 -3.55 -12.35 5.67
N ALA A 83 -2.69 -11.72 4.88
CA ALA A 83 -2.82 -10.31 4.60
C ALA A 83 -2.42 -9.92 3.17
N LEU A 84 -3.06 -8.85 2.69
CA LEU A 84 -2.71 -8.16 1.45
C LEU A 84 -2.46 -6.69 1.75
N ILE A 85 -1.28 -6.18 1.38
CA ILE A 85 -0.94 -4.76 1.46
C ILE A 85 -0.89 -4.20 0.04
N ASN A 86 -1.93 -3.48 -0.36
CA ASN A 86 -2.02 -2.79 -1.64
C ASN A 86 -1.24 -1.47 -1.56
N ASN A 87 0.07 -1.56 -1.80
CA ASN A 87 0.98 -0.43 -1.79
C ASN A 87 1.36 0.03 -3.20
N ALA A 88 1.32 -0.85 -4.22
CA ALA A 88 1.60 -0.46 -5.61
C ALA A 88 0.78 0.76 -6.03
N ALA A 89 1.45 1.78 -6.53
CA ALA A 89 0.81 3.01 -6.98
C ALA A 89 1.62 3.69 -8.08
N LEU A 90 0.93 4.32 -8.99
CA LEU A 90 1.51 5.29 -9.90
C LEU A 90 1.51 6.64 -9.20
N TYR A 91 2.71 7.18 -8.90
CA TYR A 91 2.91 8.44 -8.19
C TYR A 91 4.08 9.23 -8.80
N GLY A 92 5.32 8.79 -8.66
CA GLY A 92 6.51 9.52 -9.10
C GLY A 92 6.53 9.87 -10.59
N ALA A 93 6.00 8.98 -11.43
CA ALA A 93 5.93 9.18 -12.88
C ALA A 93 4.71 10.04 -13.33
N LEU A 94 3.80 10.41 -12.43
CA LEU A 94 2.66 11.27 -12.78
C LEU A 94 3.11 12.72 -12.99
N ARG A 95 2.71 13.30 -14.12
CA ARG A 95 3.00 14.71 -14.41
C ARG A 95 2.02 15.60 -13.67
N GLY A 96 2.53 16.33 -12.68
CA GLY A 96 1.75 17.37 -12.00
C GLY A 96 1.42 18.54 -12.95
N GLY A 97 0.27 19.18 -12.74
CA GLY A 97 -0.16 20.32 -13.55
C GLY A 97 -1.52 20.85 -13.15
N ARG A 98 -1.91 21.99 -13.76
CA ARG A 98 -3.28 22.51 -13.61
C ARG A 98 -4.28 21.44 -14.07
N PHE A 99 -5.47 21.41 -13.45
CA PHE A 99 -6.48 20.39 -13.74
C PHE A 99 -6.87 20.31 -15.22
N ASP A 100 -6.90 21.46 -15.90
CA ASP A 100 -7.25 21.65 -17.31
C ASP A 100 -6.11 21.27 -18.29
N ALA A 101 -4.93 20.98 -17.75
CA ALA A 101 -3.74 20.56 -18.52
C ALA A 101 -3.36 19.09 -18.27
N ILE A 102 -4.11 18.36 -17.43
CA ILE A 102 -3.85 16.92 -17.19
C ILE A 102 -4.18 16.16 -18.47
N VAL A 103 -3.23 15.36 -18.94
CA VAL A 103 -3.41 14.49 -20.10
C VAL A 103 -4.31 13.31 -19.71
N GLU A 104 -5.31 13.00 -20.54
CA GLU A 104 -6.27 11.91 -20.29
C GLU A 104 -5.58 10.56 -20.03
N ALA A 105 -4.49 10.27 -20.77
CA ALA A 105 -3.71 9.06 -20.55
C ALA A 105 -3.08 8.97 -19.13
N ASP A 106 -2.66 10.09 -18.55
CA ASP A 106 -2.12 10.12 -17.18
C ASP A 106 -3.25 9.93 -16.14
N TRP A 107 -4.44 10.47 -16.43
CA TRP A 107 -5.64 10.23 -15.63
C TRP A 107 -6.01 8.75 -15.62
N ASP A 108 -6.15 8.14 -16.80
CA ASP A 108 -6.52 6.74 -16.96
C ASP A 108 -5.48 5.80 -16.33
N ALA A 109 -4.20 6.10 -16.49
CA ALA A 109 -3.12 5.35 -15.88
C ALA A 109 -3.18 5.40 -14.34
N ALA A 110 -3.44 6.59 -13.76
CA ALA A 110 -3.61 6.73 -12.32
C ALA A 110 -4.79 5.91 -11.79
N MET A 111 -5.94 5.94 -12.47
CA MET A 111 -7.11 5.16 -12.09
C MET A 111 -6.91 3.66 -12.29
N ALA A 112 -6.26 3.25 -13.38
CA ALA A 112 -5.98 1.85 -13.68
C ALA A 112 -5.07 1.20 -12.63
N VAL A 113 -4.01 1.88 -12.22
CA VAL A 113 -3.06 1.37 -11.21
C VAL A 113 -3.62 1.53 -9.80
N ASN A 114 -3.95 2.76 -9.40
CA ASN A 114 -4.21 3.10 -8.00
C ASN A 114 -5.58 2.65 -7.49
N VAL A 115 -6.53 2.40 -8.39
CA VAL A 115 -7.91 2.03 -8.00
C VAL A 115 -8.25 0.64 -8.51
N LYS A 116 -8.26 0.44 -9.83
CA LYS A 116 -8.63 -0.83 -10.45
C LYS A 116 -7.64 -1.93 -10.07
N GLY A 117 -6.34 -1.61 -9.98
CA GLY A 117 -5.31 -2.54 -9.53
C GLY A 117 -5.55 -3.08 -8.12
N ILE A 118 -5.95 -2.23 -7.19
CA ILE A 118 -6.33 -2.66 -5.83
C ILE A 118 -7.51 -3.62 -5.88
N TRP A 119 -8.53 -3.32 -6.68
CA TRP A 119 -9.68 -4.20 -6.84
C TRP A 119 -9.30 -5.57 -7.42
N HIS A 120 -8.40 -5.62 -8.42
CA HIS A 120 -7.90 -6.89 -8.98
C HIS A 120 -7.19 -7.73 -7.91
N CYS A 121 -6.27 -7.12 -7.15
CA CYS A 121 -5.54 -7.81 -6.10
C CYS A 121 -6.48 -8.31 -4.98
N CYS A 122 -7.43 -7.49 -4.53
CA CYS A 122 -8.43 -7.90 -3.54
C CYS A 122 -9.25 -9.09 -4.04
N LYS A 123 -9.76 -9.03 -5.29
CA LYS A 123 -10.54 -10.11 -5.90
C LYS A 123 -9.75 -11.42 -5.98
N ALA A 124 -8.45 -11.35 -6.26
CA ALA A 124 -7.59 -12.52 -6.37
C ALA A 124 -7.36 -13.25 -5.04
N VAL A 125 -7.23 -12.51 -3.93
CA VAL A 125 -6.86 -13.12 -2.62
C VAL A 125 -8.06 -13.53 -1.76
N VAL A 126 -9.24 -12.95 -1.98
CA VAL A 126 -10.41 -13.12 -1.09
C VAL A 126 -10.79 -14.58 -0.90
N GLN A 127 -10.74 -15.42 -1.93
CA GLN A 127 -11.10 -16.84 -1.80
C GLN A 127 -10.09 -17.60 -0.91
N ALA A 128 -8.80 -17.34 -1.05
CA ALA A 128 -7.78 -17.94 -0.19
C ALA A 128 -7.92 -17.47 1.27
N MET A 129 -8.22 -16.20 1.49
CA MET A 129 -8.49 -15.66 2.84
C MET A 129 -9.74 -16.30 3.47
N ARG A 130 -10.82 -16.49 2.70
CA ARG A 130 -12.02 -17.23 3.17
C ARG A 130 -11.66 -18.64 3.62
N SER A 131 -10.87 -19.34 2.82
CA SER A 131 -10.42 -20.71 3.14
C SER A 131 -9.50 -20.75 4.37
N ALA A 132 -8.73 -19.68 4.62
CA ALA A 132 -7.91 -19.52 5.82
C ALA A 132 -8.71 -19.09 7.07
N GLY A 133 -10.00 -18.77 6.90
CA GLY A 133 -10.90 -18.39 8.00
C GLY A 133 -10.94 -16.89 8.31
N GLY A 134 -10.38 -16.05 7.46
CA GLY A 134 -10.36 -14.59 7.58
C GLY A 134 -9.08 -14.00 7.03
N GLY A 135 -8.89 -12.69 7.17
CA GLY A 135 -7.70 -11.99 6.68
C GLY A 135 -7.71 -10.49 6.95
N SER A 136 -6.64 -9.83 6.53
CA SER A 136 -6.50 -8.37 6.62
C SER A 136 -6.06 -7.78 5.28
N ILE A 137 -6.81 -6.81 4.77
CA ILE A 137 -6.47 -6.05 3.57
C ILE A 137 -6.15 -4.61 3.99
N ILE A 138 -5.00 -4.11 3.59
CA ILE A 138 -4.55 -2.74 3.88
C ILE A 138 -4.31 -2.03 2.55
N ASN A 139 -5.03 -0.94 2.33
CA ASN A 139 -4.91 -0.14 1.11
C ASN A 139 -4.14 1.15 1.41
N LEU A 140 -3.07 1.43 0.64
CA LEU A 140 -2.36 2.70 0.76
C LEU A 140 -3.15 3.80 0.03
N ALA A 141 -3.94 4.55 0.80
CA ALA A 141 -4.52 5.81 0.39
C ALA A 141 -3.45 6.94 0.44
N SER A 142 -3.81 8.14 0.77
CA SER A 142 -2.90 9.27 0.97
C SER A 142 -3.64 10.39 1.70
N LEU A 143 -2.92 11.21 2.45
CA LEU A 143 -3.42 12.48 2.95
C LEU A 143 -3.95 13.39 1.82
N ALA A 144 -3.40 13.27 0.60
CA ALA A 144 -3.89 13.97 -0.58
C ALA A 144 -5.40 13.80 -0.80
N ALA A 145 -5.97 12.66 -0.44
CA ALA A 145 -7.40 12.37 -0.56
C ALA A 145 -8.28 13.25 0.35
N THR A 146 -7.76 13.64 1.52
CA THR A 146 -8.47 14.45 2.52
C THR A 146 -8.11 15.93 2.40
N TYR A 147 -6.84 16.20 2.20
CA TYR A 147 -6.29 17.56 2.11
C TYR A 147 -6.61 18.24 0.77
N GLY A 148 -6.71 17.47 -0.33
CA GLY A 148 -6.88 18.02 -1.68
C GLY A 148 -5.58 18.56 -2.25
N MET A 149 -4.62 17.69 -2.56
CA MET A 149 -3.31 18.11 -3.08
C MET A 149 -3.45 18.86 -4.42
N PRO A 150 -3.03 20.13 -4.53
CA PRO A 150 -3.10 20.87 -5.77
C PRO A 150 -2.14 20.35 -6.82
N PHE A 151 -2.44 20.59 -8.08
CA PHE A 151 -1.64 20.19 -9.25
C PHE A 151 -1.43 18.69 -9.45
N ALA A 152 -2.22 17.86 -8.78
CA ALA A 152 -2.19 16.40 -8.91
C ALA A 152 -3.60 15.81 -8.78
N LEU A 153 -4.57 16.38 -9.51
CA LEU A 153 -6.00 16.02 -9.38
C LEU A 153 -6.26 14.54 -9.64
N HIS A 154 -5.65 13.94 -10.67
CA HIS A 154 -5.73 12.50 -10.98
C HIS A 154 -5.29 11.64 -9.79
N TYR A 155 -4.15 11.97 -9.17
CA TYR A 155 -3.65 11.25 -7.99
C TYR A 155 -4.59 11.43 -6.79
N THR A 156 -4.96 12.68 -6.47
CA THR A 156 -5.89 13.01 -5.38
C THR A 156 -7.20 12.26 -5.54
N THR A 157 -7.79 12.27 -6.75
CA THR A 157 -9.03 11.56 -7.05
C THR A 157 -8.86 10.05 -6.89
N SER A 158 -7.75 9.47 -7.39
CA SER A 158 -7.49 8.05 -7.25
C SER A 158 -7.38 7.63 -5.78
N LYS A 159 -6.71 8.44 -4.94
CA LYS A 159 -6.55 8.12 -3.51
C LYS A 159 -7.82 8.35 -2.70
N ALA A 160 -8.69 9.28 -3.10
CA ALA A 160 -10.04 9.40 -2.54
C ALA A 160 -10.92 8.19 -2.91
N ALA A 161 -10.81 7.68 -4.15
CA ALA A 161 -11.50 6.46 -4.57
C ALA A 161 -11.06 5.23 -3.75
N VAL A 162 -9.77 5.14 -3.35
CA VAL A 162 -9.27 4.07 -2.47
C VAL A 162 -9.99 4.06 -1.12
N ILE A 163 -10.31 5.22 -0.56
CA ILE A 163 -11.07 5.32 0.69
C ILE A 163 -12.49 4.75 0.50
N GLY A 164 -13.17 5.12 -0.59
CA GLY A 164 -14.50 4.58 -0.93
C GLY A 164 -14.48 3.07 -1.13
N LEU A 165 -13.50 2.57 -1.91
CA LEU A 165 -13.28 1.14 -2.16
C LEU A 165 -13.02 0.37 -0.85
N THR A 166 -12.21 0.92 0.05
CA THR A 166 -11.95 0.34 1.38
C THR A 166 -13.24 0.14 2.19
N ARG A 167 -14.09 1.16 2.24
CA ARG A 167 -15.37 1.12 2.97
C ARG A 167 -16.35 0.11 2.36
N GLY A 168 -16.44 0.08 1.02
CA GLY A 168 -17.29 -0.89 0.30
C GLY A 168 -16.86 -2.33 0.58
N LEU A 169 -15.58 -2.63 0.37
CA LEU A 169 -15.03 -3.97 0.63
C LEU A 169 -15.16 -4.38 2.10
N ALA A 170 -14.96 -3.48 3.05
CA ALA A 170 -15.12 -3.77 4.48
C ALA A 170 -16.56 -4.25 4.81
N ARG A 171 -17.57 -3.64 4.20
CA ARG A 171 -18.95 -4.05 4.38
C ARG A 171 -19.28 -5.40 3.74
N GLU A 172 -18.75 -5.67 2.56
CA GLU A 172 -18.99 -6.93 1.85
C GLU A 172 -18.28 -8.12 2.49
N LEU A 173 -17.03 -7.91 2.97
CA LEU A 173 -16.14 -8.99 3.42
C LEU A 173 -16.16 -9.23 4.94
N GLY A 174 -16.82 -8.37 5.71
CA GLY A 174 -16.85 -8.49 7.18
C GLY A 174 -17.42 -9.81 7.69
N ARG A 175 -18.45 -10.36 7.03
CA ARG A 175 -19.02 -11.70 7.37
C ARG A 175 -18.04 -12.85 7.13
N ASP A 176 -17.06 -12.65 6.25
CA ASP A 176 -15.99 -13.60 5.95
C ASP A 176 -14.79 -13.44 6.92
N ARG A 177 -14.93 -12.57 7.94
CA ARG A 177 -13.86 -12.20 8.87
C ARG A 177 -12.62 -11.60 8.17
N ILE A 178 -12.83 -10.98 7.03
CA ILE A 178 -11.79 -10.23 6.30
C ILE A 178 -11.99 -8.74 6.61
N ARG A 179 -11.00 -8.15 7.25
CA ARG A 179 -10.96 -6.72 7.57
C ARG A 179 -10.31 -5.95 6.42
N VAL A 180 -10.84 -4.78 6.11
CA VAL A 180 -10.28 -3.92 5.06
C VAL A 180 -10.14 -2.52 5.61
N ASN A 181 -8.92 -2.00 5.68
CA ASN A 181 -8.61 -0.67 6.17
C ASN A 181 -7.69 0.08 5.20
N ALA A 182 -7.64 1.39 5.32
CA ALA A 182 -6.72 2.22 4.56
C ALA A 182 -5.74 2.94 5.49
N LEU A 183 -4.50 3.15 5.01
CA LEU A 183 -3.57 4.11 5.58
C LEU A 183 -3.48 5.33 4.68
N ALA A 184 -3.51 6.50 5.27
CA ALA A 184 -3.39 7.78 4.58
C ALA A 184 -2.13 8.53 5.05
N PRO A 185 -0.94 8.17 4.54
CA PRO A 185 0.29 8.88 4.88
C PRO A 185 0.34 10.27 4.25
N SER A 186 1.05 11.20 4.90
CA SER A 186 1.56 12.41 4.25
C SER A 186 2.70 12.05 3.29
N ALA A 187 3.47 13.03 2.81
CA ALA A 187 4.58 12.73 1.90
C ALA A 187 5.68 11.94 2.65
N VAL A 188 5.84 10.68 2.27
CA VAL A 188 6.89 9.80 2.78
C VAL A 188 8.18 10.03 2.01
N LEU A 189 9.29 10.22 2.69
CA LEU A 189 10.59 10.44 2.06
C LEU A 189 11.09 9.17 1.37
N THR A 190 10.83 9.08 0.06
CA THR A 190 11.20 7.98 -0.83
C THR A 190 11.68 8.52 -2.18
N ASP A 191 12.26 7.67 -3.01
CA ASP A 191 12.62 8.04 -4.38
C ASP A 191 11.39 8.47 -5.19
N GLY A 192 10.25 7.80 -5.04
CA GLY A 192 9.00 8.20 -5.69
C GLY A 192 8.55 9.60 -5.31
N THR A 193 8.77 10.02 -4.08
CA THR A 193 8.50 11.40 -3.64
C THR A 193 9.49 12.40 -4.25
N ARG A 194 10.75 12.02 -4.36
CA ARG A 194 11.78 12.84 -5.05
C ARG A 194 11.47 12.97 -6.55
N GLU A 195 11.11 11.87 -7.21
CA GLU A 195 10.68 11.84 -8.61
C GLU A 195 9.47 12.76 -8.86
N PHE A 196 8.45 12.71 -7.97
CA PHE A 196 7.23 13.50 -8.10
C PHE A 196 7.48 15.01 -7.98
N PHE A 197 8.24 15.43 -6.97
CA PHE A 197 8.52 16.85 -6.76
C PHE A 197 9.67 17.40 -7.60
N GLY A 198 10.55 16.53 -8.14
CA GLY A 198 11.72 16.92 -8.93
C GLY A 198 12.59 17.94 -8.19
N ASP A 199 13.02 18.97 -8.88
CA ASP A 199 13.88 20.04 -8.33
C ASP A 199 13.25 20.82 -7.16
N LYS A 200 11.95 20.65 -6.91
CA LYS A 200 11.21 21.33 -5.83
C LYS A 200 11.12 20.48 -4.56
N VAL A 201 11.74 19.30 -4.52
CA VAL A 201 11.55 18.32 -3.44
C VAL A 201 11.90 18.89 -2.07
N ASP A 202 13.03 19.56 -1.92
CA ASP A 202 13.48 20.07 -0.62
C ASP A 202 12.53 21.14 -0.08
N ARG A 203 12.08 22.05 -0.96
CA ARG A 203 11.09 23.07 -0.60
C ARG A 203 9.74 22.46 -0.24
N ALA A 204 9.30 21.44 -0.98
CA ALA A 204 8.03 20.77 -0.71
C ALA A 204 8.08 20.03 0.63
N LEU A 205 9.16 19.31 0.92
CA LEU A 205 9.37 18.60 2.17
C LEU A 205 9.44 19.54 3.37
N GLU A 206 10.09 20.71 3.23
CA GLU A 206 10.14 21.72 4.30
C GLU A 206 8.75 22.32 4.58
N VAL A 207 7.96 22.63 3.56
CA VAL A 207 6.57 23.10 3.72
C VAL A 207 5.70 22.04 4.41
N ILE A 208 5.82 20.79 3.99
CA ILE A 208 5.06 19.69 4.59
C ILE A 208 5.45 19.50 6.06
N LYS A 209 6.75 19.44 6.35
CA LYS A 209 7.29 19.29 7.69
C LYS A 209 6.82 20.39 8.64
N THR A 210 6.86 21.64 8.20
CA THR A 210 6.44 22.80 9.02
C THR A 210 4.92 22.85 9.23
N GLY A 211 4.13 22.24 8.33
CA GLY A 211 2.68 22.10 8.46
C GLY A 211 2.23 20.96 9.39
N GLN A 212 3.14 20.11 9.84
CA GLN A 212 2.86 19.00 10.74
C GLN A 212 3.03 19.39 12.21
N SER A 213 2.24 18.78 13.11
CA SER A 213 2.46 18.91 14.56
C SER A 213 3.75 18.21 14.99
N ILE A 214 4.06 17.05 14.38
CA ILE A 214 5.35 16.36 14.50
C ILE A 214 6.25 16.85 13.38
N GLN A 215 7.08 17.86 13.66
CA GLN A 215 7.88 18.60 12.68
C GLN A 215 9.13 17.85 12.21
N ARG A 216 8.94 16.70 11.55
CA ARG A 216 9.97 15.97 10.83
C ARG A 216 9.40 15.33 9.58
N ASN A 217 10.25 14.99 8.63
CA ASN A 217 9.81 14.24 7.45
C ASN A 217 9.35 12.84 7.84
N LEU A 218 8.25 12.41 7.27
CA LEU A 218 7.75 11.05 7.37
C LEU A 218 8.66 10.12 6.56
N THR A 219 9.04 9.00 7.13
CA THR A 219 9.90 7.98 6.51
C THR A 219 9.18 6.63 6.43
N PRO A 220 9.60 5.71 5.55
CA PRO A 220 8.94 4.40 5.44
C PRO A 220 8.82 3.63 6.77
N PRO A 221 9.83 3.61 7.68
CA PRO A 221 9.71 2.97 8.99
C PRO A 221 8.55 3.48 9.85
N ASP A 222 8.12 4.72 9.68
CA ASP A 222 7.01 5.30 10.45
C ASP A 222 5.65 4.63 10.18
N LEU A 223 5.51 3.94 9.05
CA LEU A 223 4.29 3.23 8.70
C LEU A 223 4.25 1.80 9.27
N VAL A 224 5.42 1.22 9.61
CA VAL A 224 5.55 -0.18 10.00
C VAL A 224 4.65 -0.53 11.18
N GLY A 225 4.64 0.30 12.24
CA GLY A 225 3.84 0.04 13.43
C GLY A 225 2.33 -0.06 13.14
N ALA A 226 1.80 0.85 12.34
CA ALA A 226 0.38 0.86 11.95
C ALA A 226 0.03 -0.34 11.06
N VAL A 227 0.91 -0.68 10.11
CA VAL A 227 0.72 -1.85 9.24
C VAL A 227 0.76 -3.14 10.06
N THR A 228 1.76 -3.32 10.93
CA THR A 228 1.89 -4.48 11.79
C THR A 228 0.65 -4.66 12.67
N TRP A 229 0.15 -3.57 13.25
CA TRP A 229 -1.09 -3.60 14.04
C TRP A 229 -2.30 -4.04 13.20
N LEU A 230 -2.47 -3.48 12.01
CA LEU A 230 -3.60 -3.83 11.13
C LEU A 230 -3.51 -5.25 10.58
N VAL A 231 -2.31 -5.81 10.39
CA VAL A 231 -2.12 -7.22 10.01
C VAL A 231 -2.41 -8.15 11.18
N SER A 232 -2.06 -7.75 12.40
CA SER A 232 -2.19 -8.59 13.60
C SER A 232 -3.64 -8.74 14.07
N ASP A 233 -3.88 -9.75 14.92
CA ASP A 233 -5.21 -10.01 15.48
C ASP A 233 -5.61 -8.99 16.56
N THR A 234 -4.69 -8.14 17.02
CA THR A 234 -4.99 -7.05 17.96
C THR A 234 -5.90 -5.97 17.38
N SER A 235 -6.06 -5.93 16.05
CA SER A 235 -7.00 -5.07 15.33
C SER A 235 -8.26 -5.80 14.83
N CYS A 236 -8.63 -6.94 15.46
CA CYS A 236 -9.70 -7.83 14.99
C CYS A 236 -11.09 -7.17 14.86
N PHE A 237 -11.34 -6.06 15.52
CA PHE A 237 -12.61 -5.32 15.45
C PHE A 237 -12.50 -3.99 14.69
N VAL A 238 -11.41 -3.78 13.91
CA VAL A 238 -11.16 -2.57 13.13
C VAL A 238 -11.29 -2.88 11.65
N THR A 239 -12.31 -2.33 11.00
CA THR A 239 -12.55 -2.48 9.56
C THR A 239 -13.24 -1.23 8.99
N GLY A 240 -13.01 -0.93 7.71
CA GLY A 240 -13.58 0.22 7.01
C GLY A 240 -12.97 1.57 7.40
N GLN A 241 -11.88 1.57 8.18
CA GLN A 241 -11.25 2.78 8.68
C GLN A 241 -10.18 3.32 7.72
N THR A 242 -10.00 4.63 7.76
CA THR A 242 -8.85 5.31 7.14
C THR A 242 -8.03 5.93 8.27
N ILE A 243 -6.80 5.47 8.43
CA ILE A 243 -5.90 5.89 9.51
C ILE A 243 -4.87 6.84 8.91
N ALA A 244 -4.88 8.09 9.36
CA ALA A 244 -3.88 9.07 8.96
C ALA A 244 -2.53 8.79 9.64
N ILE A 245 -1.46 8.82 8.84
CA ILE A 245 -0.07 8.80 9.31
C ILE A 245 0.59 10.05 8.72
N ASP A 246 0.28 11.19 9.32
CA ASP A 246 0.54 12.51 8.72
C ASP A 246 1.19 13.52 9.68
N GLY A 247 1.64 13.04 10.84
CA GLY A 247 2.26 13.89 11.85
C GLY A 247 1.34 14.97 12.42
N GLY A 248 0.01 14.80 12.29
CA GLY A 248 -0.97 15.78 12.74
C GLY A 248 -1.10 16.97 11.79
N THR A 249 -1.02 16.73 10.48
CA THR A 249 -1.30 17.75 9.44
C THR A 249 -2.80 18.02 9.35
N VAL A 250 -3.62 16.97 9.40
CA VAL A 250 -5.08 17.08 9.38
C VAL A 250 -5.64 16.33 10.59
N MET A 251 -6.44 17.03 11.39
CA MET A 251 -7.14 16.46 12.54
C MET A 251 -8.62 16.35 12.20
N LEU A 252 -9.14 15.12 12.06
CA LEU A 252 -10.53 14.80 11.71
C LEU A 252 -11.29 14.30 12.93
#